data_fa0d6f320f9ad14d5c6a4a0be6b81a69
#
_entry.id   fa0d6f320f9ad14d5c6a4a0be6b81a69
#
_cell.length_a   1.000
_cell.length_b   1.000
_cell.length_c   1.000
_cell.angle_alpha   90.00
_cell.angle_beta   90.00
_cell.angle_gamma   90.00
#
_symmetry.space_group_name_H-M   'P 1'
#
loop_
_entity.id
_entity.type
_entity.pdbx_description
1 polymer ?
#
loop_
_entity_poly.entity_id
_entity_poly.type
_entity_poly.pdbx_seq_one_letter_code
_entity_poly.pdbx_strand_id
1 'polypeptide(L)'
;MNRSGLVCHEHYFWHHTGASAGPLPYGLINQPDGHPENPATKRRLLGLLEVAGVLDRLVRIRPRRAEFDELAAFHKPDYVRRVQELSAGVGGDAGELTPIGTGSYEIAQL
;
A
#
# COMPACT_ATOMS: atom_id res chain seq x y z
N MET A 1 3.52 7.82 -31.00
CA MET A 1 4.44 7.94 -29.84
C MET A 1 3.86 7.13 -28.68
N ASN A 2 4.62 6.21 -28.14
CA ASN A 2 4.18 5.42 -26.98
C ASN A 2 4.14 6.32 -25.75
N ARG A 3 2.98 6.37 -25.08
CA ARG A 3 2.81 7.11 -23.82
C ARG A 3 2.83 6.12 -22.66
N SER A 4 3.52 6.48 -21.58
CA SER A 4 3.46 5.71 -20.34
C SER A 4 2.14 5.97 -19.61
N GLY A 5 1.58 4.91 -19.01
CA GLY A 5 0.38 5.01 -18.19
C GLY A 5 0.72 5.25 -16.71
N LEU A 6 -0.18 5.94 -16.02
CA LEU A 6 -0.15 6.10 -14.57
C LEU A 6 -1.45 5.55 -13.99
N VAL A 7 -1.34 4.52 -13.16
CA VAL A 7 -2.41 4.06 -12.29
C VAL A 7 -2.18 4.68 -10.92
N CYS A 8 -3.08 5.51 -10.44
CA CYS A 8 -3.02 6.12 -9.13
C CYS A 8 -4.44 6.40 -8.61
N HIS A 9 -4.70 6.02 -7.38
CA HIS A 9 -5.97 6.23 -6.69
C HIS A 9 -5.72 6.77 -5.29
N GLU A 10 -6.60 7.64 -4.79
CA GLU A 10 -6.45 8.26 -3.46
C GLU A 10 -6.40 7.22 -2.34
N HIS A 11 -7.14 6.11 -2.45
CA HIS A 11 -7.11 5.03 -1.47
C HIS A 11 -5.72 4.40 -1.28
N TYR A 12 -4.82 4.46 -2.26
CA TYR A 12 -3.43 3.97 -2.07
C TYR A 12 -2.71 4.68 -0.93
N PHE A 13 -3.11 5.92 -0.63
CA PHE A 13 -2.53 6.71 0.45
C PHE A 13 -3.23 6.50 1.80
N TRP A 14 -4.26 5.67 1.84
CA TRP A 14 -5.02 5.35 3.07
C TRP A 14 -4.60 4.03 3.70
N HIS A 15 -3.65 3.35 3.10
CA HIS A 15 -3.07 2.14 3.67
C HIS A 15 -2.36 2.47 5.00
N HIS A 16 -2.78 1.81 6.07
CA HIS A 16 -2.23 2.03 7.41
C HIS A 16 -1.15 0.99 7.70
N THR A 17 0.07 1.46 7.96
CA THR A 17 1.24 0.62 8.20
C THR A 17 1.71 0.63 9.66
N GLY A 18 0.91 1.18 10.57
CA GLY A 18 1.24 1.23 11.99
C GLY A 18 2.30 2.28 12.37
N ALA A 19 2.70 2.24 13.62
CA ALA A 19 3.63 3.18 14.23
C ALA A 19 4.87 2.49 14.83
N SER A 20 5.23 1.31 14.36
CA SER A 20 6.44 0.60 14.79
C SER A 20 7.56 0.75 13.77
N ALA A 21 8.79 0.74 14.23
CA ALA A 21 9.97 0.79 13.39
C ALA A 21 10.61 -0.62 13.30
N GLY A 22 10.46 -1.27 12.16
CA GLY A 22 10.98 -2.61 11.94
C GLY A 22 10.40 -3.62 12.95
N PRO A 23 11.23 -4.50 13.53
CA PRO A 23 10.77 -5.54 14.46
C PRO A 23 10.41 -5.01 15.86
N LEU A 24 10.76 -3.74 16.16
CA LEU A 24 10.56 -3.16 17.48
C LEU A 24 9.21 -2.45 17.56
N PRO A 25 8.30 -2.88 18.45
CA PRO A 25 7.09 -2.12 18.73
C PRO A 25 7.44 -0.78 19.38
N TYR A 26 6.58 0.20 19.21
CA TYR A 26 6.70 1.46 19.96
C TYR A 26 6.52 1.22 21.46
N GLY A 27 7.17 2.04 22.28
CA GLY A 27 7.13 1.94 23.75
C GLY A 27 8.17 2.82 24.40
N LEU A 28 8.65 2.42 25.60
CA LEU A 28 9.61 3.24 26.36
C LEU A 28 10.98 3.36 25.71
N ILE A 29 11.35 2.43 24.84
CA ILE A 29 12.67 2.40 24.16
C ILE A 29 12.58 2.68 22.66
N ASN A 30 11.36 2.76 22.12
CA ASN A 30 11.13 3.04 20.71
C ASN A 30 9.98 4.07 20.61
N GLN A 31 10.33 5.26 20.18
CA GLN A 31 9.37 6.34 20.03
C GLN A 31 8.33 6.01 18.97
N PRO A 32 7.02 6.21 19.23
CA PRO A 32 5.99 6.04 18.20
C PRO A 32 6.24 7.00 17.04
N ASP A 33 6.33 6.45 15.83
CA ASP A 33 6.44 7.21 14.59
C ASP A 33 5.86 6.40 13.45
N GLY A 34 5.64 7.03 12.30
CA GLY A 34 5.15 6.33 11.10
C GLY A 34 6.13 5.26 10.64
N HIS A 35 5.60 4.11 10.20
CA HIS A 35 6.43 3.07 9.60
C HIS A 35 7.21 3.63 8.41
N PRO A 36 8.49 3.25 8.18
CA PRO A 36 9.29 3.76 7.06
C PRO A 36 8.63 3.53 5.69
N GLU A 37 8.03 2.35 5.50
CA GLU A 37 7.27 1.99 4.31
C GLU A 37 5.80 2.42 4.44
N ASN A 38 5.55 3.71 4.52
CA ASN A 38 4.20 4.27 4.60
C ASN A 38 3.80 5.03 3.33
N PRO A 39 2.50 5.30 3.14
CA PRO A 39 2.00 5.96 1.93
C PRO A 39 2.48 7.39 1.71
N ALA A 40 2.97 8.07 2.75
CA ALA A 40 3.42 9.47 2.63
C ALA A 40 4.55 9.63 1.61
N THR A 41 5.42 8.64 1.48
CA THR A 41 6.50 8.63 0.49
C THR A 41 5.96 8.65 -0.94
N LYS A 42 4.90 7.92 -1.21
CA LYS A 42 4.24 7.83 -2.52
C LYS A 42 3.46 9.11 -2.82
N ARG A 43 2.82 9.70 -1.83
CA ARG A 43 2.15 11.00 -1.95
C ARG A 43 3.15 12.10 -2.29
N ARG A 44 4.33 12.12 -1.65
CA ARG A 44 5.41 13.07 -1.99
C ARG A 44 5.93 12.87 -3.39
N LEU A 45 6.11 11.62 -3.82
CA LEU A 45 6.50 11.31 -5.20
C LEU A 45 5.49 11.84 -6.21
N LEU A 46 4.20 11.63 -5.97
CA LEU A 46 3.13 12.14 -6.85
C LEU A 46 3.19 13.67 -6.96
N GLY A 47 3.33 14.37 -5.84
CA GLY A 47 3.49 15.83 -5.81
C GLY A 47 4.73 16.30 -6.58
N LEU A 48 5.85 15.60 -6.45
CA LEU A 48 7.07 15.91 -7.22
C LEU A 48 6.84 15.73 -8.73
N LEU A 49 6.19 14.65 -9.14
CA LEU A 49 5.86 14.40 -10.55
C LEU A 49 4.94 15.47 -11.14
N GLU A 50 4.01 15.98 -10.32
CA GLU A 50 3.12 17.08 -10.70
C GLU A 50 3.91 18.37 -10.93
N VAL A 51 4.69 18.81 -9.92
CA VAL A 51 5.50 20.04 -10.01
C VAL A 51 6.54 19.98 -11.15
N ALA A 52 7.08 18.80 -11.40
CA ALA A 52 8.03 18.59 -12.50
C ALA A 52 7.37 18.50 -13.89
N GLY A 53 6.05 18.62 -14.01
CA GLY A 53 5.31 18.52 -15.28
C GLY A 53 5.34 17.12 -15.90
N VAL A 54 5.71 16.09 -15.14
CA VAL A 54 5.74 14.70 -15.63
C VAL A 54 4.34 14.15 -15.77
N LEU A 55 3.43 14.50 -14.87
CA LEU A 55 2.05 14.00 -14.90
C LEU A 55 1.31 14.38 -16.19
N ASP A 56 1.61 15.56 -16.78
CA ASP A 56 0.99 16.03 -18.01
C ASP A 56 1.35 15.17 -19.24
N ARG A 57 2.44 14.41 -19.12
CA ARG A 57 2.93 13.51 -20.18
C ARG A 57 2.46 12.07 -20.02
N LEU A 58 1.79 11.76 -18.91
CA LEU A 58 1.30 10.43 -18.61
C LEU A 58 -0.19 10.28 -18.96
N VAL A 59 -0.59 9.08 -19.37
CA VAL A 59 -2.01 8.74 -19.55
C VAL A 59 -2.55 8.21 -18.22
N ARG A 60 -3.54 8.89 -17.66
CA ARG A 60 -4.20 8.39 -16.44
C ARG A 60 -5.07 7.18 -16.77
N ILE A 61 -4.80 6.08 -16.08
CA ILE A 61 -5.53 4.83 -16.19
C ILE A 61 -6.32 4.64 -14.89
N ARG A 62 -7.63 4.46 -15.03
CA ARG A 62 -8.49 4.19 -13.88
C ARG A 62 -8.22 2.77 -13.37
N PRO A 63 -7.93 2.58 -12.07
CA PRO A 63 -7.76 1.24 -11.52
C PRO A 63 -9.09 0.47 -11.51
N ARG A 64 -9.00 -0.84 -11.56
CA ARG A 64 -10.08 -1.78 -11.26
C ARG A 64 -9.63 -2.69 -10.13
N ARG A 65 -10.56 -3.28 -9.43
CA ARG A 65 -10.22 -4.28 -8.41
C ARG A 65 -9.68 -5.55 -9.07
N ALA A 66 -8.57 -6.03 -8.53
CA ALA A 66 -8.04 -7.34 -8.87
C ALA A 66 -8.89 -8.43 -8.22
N GLU A 67 -9.14 -9.50 -8.94
CA GLU A 67 -9.77 -10.70 -8.41
C GLU A 67 -8.78 -11.53 -7.59
N PHE A 68 -9.29 -12.39 -6.71
CA PHE A 68 -8.45 -13.24 -5.86
C PHE A 68 -7.44 -14.06 -6.67
N ASP A 69 -7.87 -14.65 -7.79
CA ASP A 69 -7.02 -15.49 -8.63
C ASP A 69 -5.91 -14.70 -9.32
N GLU A 70 -6.13 -13.42 -9.62
CA GLU A 70 -5.09 -12.54 -10.15
C GLU A 70 -3.99 -12.29 -9.11
N LEU A 71 -4.36 -12.08 -7.85
CA LEU A 71 -3.41 -11.94 -6.74
C LEU A 71 -2.69 -13.27 -6.46
N ALA A 72 -3.41 -14.38 -6.51
CA ALA A 72 -2.88 -15.72 -6.27
C ALA A 72 -2.02 -16.24 -7.44
N ALA A 73 -2.04 -15.58 -8.60
CA ALA A 73 -1.12 -15.90 -9.69
C ALA A 73 0.35 -15.61 -9.34
N PHE A 74 0.59 -14.66 -8.45
CA PHE A 74 1.94 -14.30 -7.97
C PHE A 74 2.16 -14.73 -6.51
N HIS A 75 1.22 -14.41 -5.64
CA HIS A 75 1.29 -14.71 -4.21
C HIS A 75 0.71 -16.09 -3.89
N LYS A 76 1.24 -16.74 -2.84
CA LYS A 76 0.61 -17.96 -2.33
C LYS A 76 -0.83 -17.67 -1.90
N PRO A 77 -1.82 -18.51 -2.28
CA PRO A 77 -3.23 -18.29 -1.92
C PRO A 77 -3.45 -18.11 -0.41
N ASP A 78 -2.75 -18.88 0.42
CA ASP A 78 -2.86 -18.78 1.89
C ASP A 78 -2.36 -17.44 2.42
N TYR A 79 -1.33 -16.86 1.80
CA TYR A 79 -0.87 -15.51 2.14
C TYR A 79 -1.94 -14.46 1.78
N VAL A 80 -2.54 -14.57 0.60
CA VAL A 80 -3.62 -13.65 0.19
C VAL A 80 -4.81 -13.73 1.16
N ARG A 81 -5.23 -14.94 1.56
CA ARG A 81 -6.29 -15.14 2.56
C ARG A 81 -5.91 -14.54 3.92
N ARG A 82 -4.67 -14.75 4.37
CA ARG A 82 -4.19 -14.15 5.63
C ARG A 82 -4.27 -12.62 5.60
N VAL A 83 -3.83 -11.98 4.52
CA VAL A 83 -3.95 -10.52 4.35
C VAL A 83 -5.41 -10.08 4.38
N GLN A 84 -6.30 -10.82 3.71
CA GLN A 84 -7.74 -10.55 3.70
C GLN A 84 -8.35 -10.64 5.10
N GLU A 85 -8.02 -11.66 5.87
CA GLU A 85 -8.50 -11.84 7.25
C GLU A 85 -8.03 -10.73 8.18
N LEU A 86 -6.75 -10.38 8.14
CA LEU A 86 -6.19 -9.28 8.93
C LEU A 86 -6.83 -7.94 8.56
N SER A 87 -7.02 -7.69 7.29
CA SER A 87 -7.64 -6.47 6.76
C SER A 87 -9.11 -6.32 7.14
N ALA A 88 -9.84 -7.41 7.24
CA ALA A 88 -11.24 -7.40 7.68
C ALA A 88 -11.40 -7.16 9.19
N GLY A 89 -10.34 -7.34 9.96
CA GLY A 89 -10.30 -7.14 11.41
C GLY A 89 -9.59 -5.87 11.82
N VAL A 90 -8.86 -5.97 12.91
CA VAL A 90 -8.08 -4.85 13.49
C VAL A 90 -6.69 -4.68 12.87
N GLY A 91 -6.37 -5.47 11.87
CA GLY A 91 -5.04 -5.51 11.28
C GLY A 91 -4.09 -6.48 12.00
N GLY A 92 -2.81 -6.35 11.71
CA GLY A 92 -1.75 -7.18 12.28
C GLY A 92 -0.57 -7.30 11.32
N ASP A 93 0.31 -8.26 11.58
CA ASP A 93 1.46 -8.55 10.72
C ASP A 93 1.17 -9.78 9.85
N ALA A 94 1.23 -9.60 8.54
CA ALA A 94 1.04 -10.71 7.58
C ALA A 94 2.27 -11.63 7.48
N GLY A 95 3.39 -11.24 8.07
CA GLY A 95 4.66 -11.93 8.09
C GLY A 95 5.80 -11.04 7.60
N GLU A 96 7.00 -11.29 8.09
CA GLU A 96 8.23 -10.61 7.69
C GLU A 96 8.14 -9.07 7.76
N LEU A 97 7.55 -8.55 8.84
CA LEU A 97 7.39 -7.11 9.07
C LEU A 97 6.48 -6.43 8.03
N THR A 98 5.42 -7.12 7.63
CA THR A 98 4.40 -6.59 6.71
C THR A 98 3.14 -6.19 7.47
N PRO A 99 3.08 -4.95 7.98
CA PRO A 99 1.92 -4.48 8.72
C PRO A 99 0.71 -4.28 7.81
N ILE A 100 -0.41 -4.85 8.22
CA ILE A 100 -1.71 -4.76 7.54
C ILE A 100 -2.67 -4.02 8.45
N GLY A 101 -3.30 -2.98 7.95
CA GLY A 101 -4.38 -2.27 8.61
C GLY A 101 -5.75 -2.65 8.08
N THR A 102 -6.81 -2.19 8.76
CA THR A 102 -8.18 -2.33 8.28
C THR A 102 -8.32 -1.72 6.88
N GLY A 103 -8.87 -2.46 5.93
CA GLY A 103 -9.05 -2.02 4.54
C GLY A 103 -7.82 -2.17 3.65
N SER A 104 -6.69 -2.65 4.16
CA SER A 104 -5.46 -2.81 3.36
C SER A 104 -5.64 -3.79 2.20
N TYR A 105 -6.42 -4.86 2.37
CA TYR A 105 -6.69 -5.82 1.29
C TYR A 105 -7.43 -5.17 0.13
N GLU A 106 -8.48 -4.44 0.40
CA GLU A 106 -9.29 -3.74 -0.59
C GLU A 106 -8.48 -2.67 -1.33
N ILE A 107 -7.56 -2.01 -0.63
CA ILE A 107 -6.62 -1.06 -1.22
C ILE A 107 -5.63 -1.78 -2.14
N ALA A 108 -5.12 -2.93 -1.72
CA ALA A 108 -4.18 -3.72 -2.50
C ALA A 108 -4.81 -4.34 -3.76
N GLN A 109 -6.13 -4.49 -3.79
CA GLN A 109 -6.85 -4.95 -4.98
C GLN A 109 -6.94 -3.87 -6.08
N LEU A 110 -6.82 -2.60 -5.73
CA LEU A 110 -6.86 -1.48 -6.68
C LEU A 110 -5.53 -1.31 -7.42
#